data_4c94f0dcfe1db54c871ed6212af6c8ac
#
_entry.id   4c94f0dcfe1db54c871ed6212af6c8ac
#
_cell.length_a   1.000
_cell.length_b   1.000
_cell.length_c   1.000
_cell.angle_alpha   90.00
_cell.angle_beta   90.00
_cell.angle_gamma   90.00
#
_symmetry.space_group_name_H-M   'P 1'
#
loop_
_entity.id
_entity.type
_entity.pdbx_description
1 polymer ?
#
loop_
_entity_poly.entity_id
_entity_poly.type
_entity_poly.pdbx_seq_one_letter_code
_entity_poly.pdbx_strand_id
1 'polypeptide(L)'
;YGADDAGNDYLLPFWESFRVGGQGDLRGFEPNTVGPRAIYSYADQVATPPDWTGLPGGYPAGSDAESITVSRYAVGGNAKVVGGVELIVPTPFIDESMRNTVRTSIFVDVGTVWDTEFDYEKYKGLDLIGQSQPLSDYSDPGDFRVSAGVSVQWISPMGPLTFSLGRALKEVEGDETQIFSFNIGTTF
;
A
#
# COMPACT_ATOMS: atom_id res chain seq x y z
N TYR A 1 3.73 10.16 -20.29
CA TYR A 1 3.38 11.47 -19.74
C TYR A 1 3.46 12.51 -20.84
N GLY A 2 2.47 13.31 -20.99
CA GLY A 2 2.38 14.41 -21.95
C GLY A 2 1.65 15.56 -21.29
N ALA A 3 1.82 16.75 -21.81
CA ALA A 3 1.02 17.90 -21.46
C ALA A 3 -0.07 18.11 -22.51
N ASP A 4 -1.18 18.70 -22.11
CA ASP A 4 -2.18 19.18 -23.05
C ASP A 4 -1.67 20.41 -23.82
N ASP A 5 -2.41 20.87 -24.83
CA ASP A 5 -2.04 22.05 -25.62
C ASP A 5 -1.99 23.36 -24.79
N ALA A 6 -2.49 23.32 -23.56
CA ALA A 6 -2.45 24.43 -22.60
C ALA A 6 -1.26 24.33 -21.62
N GLY A 7 -0.44 23.27 -21.71
CA GLY A 7 0.73 23.03 -20.88
C GLY A 7 0.42 22.40 -19.53
N ASN A 8 -0.79 21.87 -19.34
CA ASN A 8 -1.11 21.12 -18.11
C ASN A 8 -0.61 19.68 -18.28
N ASP A 9 0.10 19.18 -17.28
CA ASP A 9 0.57 17.80 -17.26
C ASP A 9 -0.62 16.83 -17.14
N TYR A 10 -0.61 15.76 -17.96
CA TYR A 10 -1.55 14.66 -17.77
C TYR A 10 -1.16 13.86 -16.51
N LEU A 11 -2.01 13.90 -15.51
CA LEU A 11 -1.89 13.04 -14.34
C LEU A 11 -2.08 11.58 -14.75
N LEU A 12 -1.31 10.69 -14.13
CA LEU A 12 -1.50 9.26 -14.33
C LEU A 12 -2.89 8.87 -13.85
N PRO A 13 -3.72 8.24 -14.68
CA PRO A 13 -5.02 7.74 -14.23
C PRO A 13 -4.85 6.76 -13.07
N PHE A 14 -5.71 6.85 -12.05
CA PHE A 14 -5.58 6.05 -10.82
C PHE A 14 -5.59 4.53 -11.06
N TRP A 15 -6.15 4.05 -12.18
CA TRP A 15 -6.14 2.63 -12.57
C TRP A 15 -4.81 2.17 -13.17
N GLU A 16 -3.96 3.09 -13.59
CA GLU A 16 -2.59 2.82 -14.06
C GLU A 16 -1.55 3.03 -12.96
N SER A 17 -1.97 3.55 -11.80
CA SER A 17 -1.09 3.78 -10.66
C SER A 17 -0.57 2.48 -10.07
N PHE A 18 0.69 2.48 -9.65
CA PHE A 18 1.32 1.35 -8.98
C PHE A 18 0.86 1.25 -7.53
N ARG A 19 0.52 0.04 -7.12
CA ARG A 19 0.32 -0.34 -5.72
C ARG A 19 1.14 -1.56 -5.43
N VAL A 20 1.44 -1.79 -4.17
CA VAL A 20 2.21 -2.95 -3.71
C VAL A 20 1.45 -3.63 -2.58
N GLY A 21 1.78 -4.87 -2.35
CA GLY A 21 1.20 -5.74 -1.33
C GLY A 21 0.68 -7.05 -1.92
N GLY A 22 0.69 -8.08 -1.08
CA GLY A 22 0.24 -9.42 -1.44
C GLY A 22 1.33 -10.33 -1.98
N GLN A 23 0.90 -11.50 -2.45
CA GLN A 23 1.77 -12.64 -2.77
C GLN A 23 2.77 -12.38 -3.91
N GLY A 24 2.46 -11.48 -4.84
CA GLY A 24 3.31 -11.24 -6.02
C GLY A 24 4.39 -10.18 -5.81
N ASP A 25 4.17 -9.29 -4.84
CA ASP A 25 5.00 -8.10 -4.65
C ASP A 25 5.64 -8.06 -3.26
N LEU A 26 4.81 -8.00 -2.21
CA LEU A 26 5.25 -7.76 -0.84
C LEU A 26 4.38 -8.59 0.12
N ARG A 27 4.82 -9.81 0.39
CA ARG A 27 4.12 -10.73 1.31
C ARG A 27 4.13 -10.16 2.72
N GLY A 28 3.10 -10.43 3.51
CA GLY A 28 2.93 -9.83 4.85
C GLY A 28 2.14 -8.53 4.86
N PHE A 29 1.77 -8.00 3.70
CA PHE A 29 0.86 -6.88 3.51
C PHE A 29 -0.37 -7.32 2.69
N GLU A 30 -1.51 -6.68 2.91
CA GLU A 30 -2.70 -6.95 2.13
C GLU A 30 -2.52 -6.55 0.66
N PRO A 31 -3.16 -7.25 -0.28
CA PRO A 31 -3.00 -6.97 -1.71
C PRO A 31 -3.41 -5.54 -2.08
N ASN A 32 -2.51 -4.82 -2.75
CA ASN A 32 -2.73 -3.46 -3.28
C ASN A 32 -3.07 -2.39 -2.21
N THR A 33 -2.64 -2.57 -0.96
CA THR A 33 -2.91 -1.61 0.12
C THR A 33 -1.76 -0.66 0.41
N VAL A 34 -0.58 -0.96 -0.09
CA VAL A 34 0.63 -0.16 0.11
C VAL A 34 0.82 0.83 -1.03
N GLY A 35 0.95 2.10 -0.69
CA GLY A 35 1.19 3.20 -1.63
C GLY A 35 0.54 4.51 -1.20
N PRO A 36 0.76 5.59 -1.98
CA PRO A 36 0.13 6.88 -1.77
C PRO A 36 -1.39 6.81 -1.65
N ARG A 37 -1.95 7.70 -0.83
CA ARG A 37 -3.38 7.76 -0.53
C ARG A 37 -3.97 9.07 -1.01
N ALA A 38 -5.25 9.07 -1.36
CA ALA A 38 -5.94 10.30 -1.73
C ALA A 38 -6.11 11.21 -0.51
N ILE A 39 -5.87 12.50 -0.73
CA ILE A 39 -6.06 13.55 0.26
C ILE A 39 -7.29 14.36 -0.15
N TYR A 40 -8.19 14.53 0.79
CA TYR A 40 -9.37 15.35 0.64
C TYR A 40 -9.22 16.61 1.50
N SER A 41 -9.18 17.77 0.85
CA SER A 41 -9.18 19.07 1.53
C SER A 41 -10.62 19.57 1.71
N TYR A 42 -10.91 20.13 2.86
CA TYR A 42 -12.21 20.71 3.19
C TYR A 42 -12.22 22.25 3.23
N ALA A 43 -11.14 22.90 2.78
CA ALA A 43 -10.94 24.33 2.89
C ALA A 43 -12.02 25.20 2.22
N ASP A 44 -12.63 24.71 1.14
CA ASP A 44 -13.53 25.54 0.32
C ASP A 44 -15.03 25.17 0.41
N GLN A 45 -15.41 24.22 1.25
CA GLN A 45 -16.82 23.78 1.32
C GLN A 45 -17.59 24.29 2.53
N VAL A 46 -17.04 25.19 3.29
CA VAL A 46 -17.75 25.79 4.43
C VAL A 46 -18.50 27.06 4.02
N ALA A 47 -19.25 27.01 2.94
CA ALA A 47 -20.54 27.68 2.95
C ALA A 47 -21.48 26.76 3.74
N THR A 48 -21.29 26.68 5.05
CA THR A 48 -22.15 25.91 5.95
C THR A 48 -23.58 26.41 5.81
N PRO A 49 -24.54 25.57 5.39
CA PRO A 49 -25.93 25.86 5.69
C PRO A 49 -26.06 26.01 7.21
N PRO A 50 -26.80 26.97 7.73
CA PRO A 50 -26.83 27.33 9.16
C PRO A 50 -27.34 26.23 10.11
N ASP A 51 -27.71 25.08 9.63
CA ASP A 51 -28.40 23.99 10.36
C ASP A 51 -27.62 22.66 10.49
N TRP A 52 -26.34 22.62 10.07
CA TRP A 52 -25.49 21.43 10.23
C TRP A 52 -24.73 21.36 11.57
N THR A 53 -25.23 22.06 12.59
CA THR A 53 -24.63 22.07 13.95
C THR A 53 -24.81 20.74 14.72
N GLY A 54 -25.39 19.71 14.12
CA GLY A 54 -25.73 18.45 14.80
C GLY A 54 -24.86 17.24 14.44
N LEU A 55 -23.85 17.36 13.58
CA LEU A 55 -22.95 16.24 13.32
C LEU A 55 -21.86 16.17 14.39
N PRO A 56 -21.59 14.99 14.97
CA PRO A 56 -20.43 14.79 15.84
C PRO A 56 -19.15 15.07 15.02
N GLY A 57 -18.43 16.14 15.37
CA GLY A 57 -17.25 16.62 14.63
C GLY A 57 -17.51 17.81 13.70
N GLY A 58 -18.65 18.51 13.85
CA GLY A 58 -18.91 19.75 13.12
C GLY A 58 -17.82 20.78 13.39
N TYR A 59 -17.24 21.30 12.31
CA TYR A 59 -16.17 22.30 12.36
C TYR A 59 -16.71 23.61 12.96
N PRO A 60 -15.94 24.27 13.84
CA PRO A 60 -16.30 25.62 14.27
C PRO A 60 -16.33 26.54 13.05
N ALA A 61 -17.45 27.18 12.82
CA ALA A 61 -17.58 28.21 11.79
C ALA A 61 -16.53 29.31 12.06
N GLY A 62 -15.64 29.52 11.09
CA GLY A 62 -14.65 30.58 11.13
C GLY A 62 -13.21 30.20 11.42
N SER A 63 -12.85 28.92 11.38
CA SER A 63 -11.44 28.52 11.34
C SER A 63 -10.92 28.58 9.90
N ASP A 64 -9.98 29.49 9.64
CA ASP A 64 -9.20 29.52 8.39
C ASP A 64 -8.23 28.34 8.27
N ALA A 65 -8.34 27.33 9.14
CA ALA A 65 -7.52 26.14 9.16
C ALA A 65 -8.02 25.18 8.08
N GLU A 66 -7.27 25.07 7.01
CA GLU A 66 -7.44 24.01 6.04
C GLU A 66 -7.20 22.67 6.73
N SER A 67 -8.25 21.90 6.90
CA SER A 67 -8.17 20.55 7.43
C SER A 67 -8.25 19.56 6.28
N ILE A 68 -7.48 18.49 6.40
CA ILE A 68 -7.42 17.42 5.39
C ILE A 68 -7.78 16.07 6.00
N THR A 69 -8.34 15.20 5.17
CA THR A 69 -8.57 13.79 5.49
C THR A 69 -7.86 12.93 4.46
N VAL A 70 -7.22 11.88 4.91
CA VAL A 70 -6.54 10.91 4.06
C VAL A 70 -7.42 9.69 3.84
N SER A 71 -7.52 9.23 2.60
CA SER A 71 -8.23 8.00 2.27
C SER A 71 -7.67 6.80 3.04
N ARG A 72 -8.55 5.89 3.46
CA ARG A 72 -8.13 4.61 4.01
C ARG A 72 -7.42 3.72 2.97
N TYR A 73 -7.82 3.85 1.70
CA TYR A 73 -7.30 2.99 0.63
C TYR A 73 -6.20 3.68 -0.16
N ALA A 74 -5.15 2.93 -0.52
CA ALA A 74 -4.12 3.41 -1.41
C ALA A 74 -4.68 3.66 -2.82
N VAL A 75 -4.43 4.83 -3.35
CA VAL A 75 -4.74 5.16 -4.76
C VAL A 75 -3.57 4.80 -5.67
N GLY A 76 -2.38 4.65 -5.08
CA GLY A 76 -1.16 4.29 -5.77
C GLY A 76 -0.31 5.49 -6.15
N GLY A 77 0.89 5.23 -6.63
CA GLY A 77 1.86 6.21 -7.09
C GLY A 77 2.28 5.97 -8.53
N ASN A 78 3.12 6.85 -9.05
CA ASN A 78 3.64 6.75 -10.41
C ASN A 78 4.98 6.01 -10.50
N ALA A 79 5.57 5.65 -9.37
CA ALA A 79 6.81 4.90 -9.29
C ALA A 79 6.77 3.84 -8.19
N LYS A 80 7.35 2.66 -8.48
CA LYS A 80 7.50 1.58 -7.48
C LYS A 80 8.85 0.87 -7.63
N VAL A 81 9.37 0.41 -6.50
CA VAL A 81 10.49 -0.53 -6.43
C VAL A 81 10.11 -1.67 -5.49
N VAL A 82 10.26 -2.90 -5.97
CA VAL A 82 10.02 -4.12 -5.20
C VAL A 82 11.17 -5.07 -5.43
N GLY A 83 11.62 -5.75 -4.38
CA GLY A 83 12.63 -6.77 -4.45
C GLY A 83 12.46 -7.77 -3.32
N GLY A 84 12.96 -8.98 -3.53
CA GLY A 84 12.91 -10.02 -2.52
C GLY A 84 14.05 -11.01 -2.66
N VAL A 85 14.36 -11.64 -1.55
CA VAL A 85 15.30 -12.76 -1.48
C VAL A 85 14.58 -13.96 -0.90
N GLU A 86 14.72 -15.08 -1.55
CA GLU A 86 14.09 -16.33 -1.15
C GLU A 86 15.12 -17.46 -1.03
N LEU A 87 15.22 -18.03 0.15
CA LEU A 87 16.06 -19.18 0.42
C LEU A 87 15.22 -20.46 0.44
N ILE A 88 15.45 -21.32 -0.53
CA ILE A 88 14.79 -22.62 -0.60
C ILE A 88 15.44 -23.58 0.40
N VAL A 89 14.62 -24.15 1.26
CA VAL A 89 15.07 -25.09 2.30
C VAL A 89 14.43 -26.46 2.10
N PRO A 90 15.10 -27.53 2.54
CA PRO A 90 14.48 -28.86 2.52
C PRO A 90 13.18 -28.86 3.31
N THR A 91 12.10 -29.33 2.69
CA THR A 91 10.80 -29.42 3.36
C THR A 91 10.82 -30.51 4.40
N PRO A 92 10.60 -30.21 5.69
CA PRO A 92 10.59 -31.22 6.74
C PRO A 92 9.33 -32.08 6.66
N PHE A 93 9.42 -33.29 7.16
CA PHE A 93 8.29 -34.23 7.36
C PHE A 93 7.55 -34.67 6.09
N ILE A 94 8.14 -34.58 4.90
CA ILE A 94 7.54 -35.11 3.67
C ILE A 94 8.27 -36.38 3.19
N ASP A 95 7.48 -37.30 2.61
CA ASP A 95 8.00 -38.51 1.95
C ASP A 95 8.83 -38.15 0.71
N GLU A 96 9.75 -39.04 0.33
CA GLU A 96 10.61 -38.85 -0.83
C GLU A 96 9.82 -38.70 -2.14
N SER A 97 8.65 -39.30 -2.24
CA SER A 97 7.74 -39.17 -3.39
C SER A 97 7.19 -37.76 -3.60
N MET A 98 7.07 -36.98 -2.55
CA MET A 98 6.51 -35.62 -2.58
C MET A 98 7.59 -34.52 -2.65
N ARG A 99 8.86 -34.84 -2.47
CA ARG A 99 9.97 -33.87 -2.47
C ARG A 99 10.07 -33.06 -3.77
N ASN A 100 9.65 -33.61 -4.87
CA ASN A 100 9.68 -32.97 -6.18
C ASN A 100 8.45 -32.05 -6.41
N THR A 101 7.40 -32.19 -5.60
CA THR A 101 6.14 -31.47 -5.76
C THR A 101 5.93 -30.39 -4.72
N VAL A 102 6.66 -30.45 -3.59
CA VAL A 102 6.56 -29.48 -2.50
C VAL A 102 7.89 -28.78 -2.30
N ARG A 103 7.86 -27.46 -2.25
CA ARG A 103 9.01 -26.58 -2.01
C ARG A 103 8.71 -25.67 -0.85
N THR A 104 9.60 -25.65 0.13
CA THR A 104 9.55 -24.71 1.26
C THR A 104 10.65 -23.68 1.10
N SER A 105 10.34 -22.45 1.43
CA SER A 105 11.29 -21.35 1.39
C SER A 105 11.10 -20.40 2.56
N ILE A 106 12.17 -19.68 2.87
CA ILE A 106 12.19 -18.53 3.78
C ILE A 106 12.42 -17.31 2.91
N PHE A 107 11.65 -16.26 3.10
CA PHE A 107 11.73 -15.07 2.28
C PHE A 107 11.90 -13.79 3.10
N VAL A 108 12.49 -12.80 2.46
CA VAL A 108 12.49 -11.39 2.87
C VAL A 108 12.12 -10.57 1.66
N ASP A 109 11.05 -9.80 1.76
CA ASP A 109 10.58 -8.90 0.70
C ASP A 109 10.75 -7.45 1.16
N VAL A 110 11.06 -6.57 0.22
CA VAL A 110 11.19 -5.14 0.43
C VAL A 110 10.52 -4.40 -0.72
N GLY A 111 9.80 -3.33 -0.41
CA GLY A 111 9.13 -2.55 -1.45
C GLY A 111 8.77 -1.15 -1.01
N THR A 112 8.67 -0.26 -1.98
CA THR A 112 8.17 1.10 -1.81
C THR A 112 7.40 1.52 -3.05
N VAL A 113 6.40 2.37 -2.85
CA VAL A 113 5.65 3.05 -3.89
C VAL A 113 5.55 4.52 -3.52
N TRP A 114 5.85 5.39 -4.46
CA TRP A 114 5.79 6.83 -4.26
C TRP A 114 5.21 7.53 -5.49
N ASP A 115 4.87 8.80 -5.32
CA ASP A 115 4.38 9.65 -6.40
C ASP A 115 5.31 10.84 -6.56
N THR A 116 6.05 10.89 -7.65
CA THR A 116 7.04 11.95 -7.93
C THR A 116 6.41 13.33 -8.16
N GLU A 117 5.09 13.38 -8.38
CA GLU A 117 4.33 14.61 -8.61
C GLU A 117 3.62 15.09 -7.33
N PHE A 118 3.73 14.35 -6.22
CA PHE A 118 3.11 14.73 -4.97
C PHE A 118 3.81 15.93 -4.34
N ASP A 119 3.08 17.02 -4.18
CA ASP A 119 3.56 18.25 -3.53
C ASP A 119 3.28 18.19 -2.02
N TYR A 120 4.25 17.66 -1.26
CA TYR A 120 4.15 17.56 0.20
C TYR A 120 4.06 18.93 0.88
N GLU A 121 4.77 19.94 0.38
CA GLU A 121 4.78 21.28 1.00
C GLU A 121 3.39 21.93 1.00
N LYS A 122 2.55 21.58 0.03
CA LYS A 122 1.15 22.05 -0.03
C LYS A 122 0.30 21.57 1.15
N TYR A 123 0.61 20.39 1.69
CA TYR A 123 -0.19 19.75 2.74
C TYR A 123 0.50 19.74 4.10
N LYS A 124 1.77 20.12 4.14
CA LYS A 124 2.58 20.15 5.35
C LYS A 124 2.05 21.16 6.36
N GLY A 125 1.77 20.69 7.57
CA GLY A 125 1.29 21.54 8.65
C GLY A 125 -0.23 21.75 8.66
N LEU A 126 -0.97 21.13 7.75
CA LEU A 126 -2.42 21.11 7.82
C LEU A 126 -2.90 20.12 8.88
N ASP A 127 -4.03 20.42 9.52
CA ASP A 127 -4.61 19.55 10.53
C ASP A 127 -5.22 18.30 9.89
N LEU A 128 -4.72 17.12 10.29
CA LEU A 128 -5.24 15.82 9.86
C LEU A 128 -6.43 15.41 10.72
N ILE A 129 -7.60 15.33 10.10
CA ILE A 129 -8.81 14.89 10.77
C ILE A 129 -8.77 13.38 10.99
N GLY A 130 -8.87 12.98 12.26
CA GLY A 130 -8.97 11.57 12.65
C GLY A 130 -7.64 10.81 12.66
N GLN A 131 -6.51 11.48 12.51
CA GLN A 131 -5.18 10.89 12.62
C GLN A 131 -4.35 11.64 13.66
N SER A 132 -3.50 10.91 14.38
CA SER A 132 -2.62 11.46 15.42
C SER A 132 -1.21 11.76 14.92
N GLN A 133 -0.89 11.35 13.70
CA GLN A 133 0.42 11.46 13.08
C GLN A 133 0.39 12.47 11.92
N PRO A 134 1.50 13.14 11.64
CA PRO A 134 1.59 14.02 10.49
C PRO A 134 1.39 13.23 9.17
N LEU A 135 0.97 13.93 8.13
CA LEU A 135 0.86 13.34 6.80
C LEU A 135 2.21 12.78 6.34
N SER A 136 2.20 11.55 5.83
CA SER A 136 3.39 10.96 5.20
C SER A 136 3.73 11.70 3.92
N ASP A 137 5.02 11.87 3.66
CA ASP A 137 5.49 12.41 2.38
C ASP A 137 5.42 11.34 1.30
N TYR A 138 4.35 11.36 0.52
CA TYR A 138 4.16 10.38 -0.56
C TYR A 138 5.11 10.56 -1.74
N SER A 139 5.93 11.61 -1.77
CA SER A 139 6.99 11.78 -2.76
C SER A 139 8.32 11.14 -2.35
N ASP A 140 8.46 10.71 -1.07
CA ASP A 140 9.69 10.12 -0.57
C ASP A 140 9.83 8.64 -0.99
N PRO A 141 10.81 8.30 -1.85
CA PRO A 141 11.11 6.91 -2.19
C PRO A 141 11.73 6.12 -1.02
N GLY A 142 12.15 6.80 0.07
CA GLY A 142 12.81 6.20 1.24
C GLY A 142 11.88 5.44 2.20
N ASP A 143 10.58 5.56 2.02
CA ASP A 143 9.59 4.87 2.83
C ASP A 143 9.45 3.39 2.44
N PHE A 144 10.53 2.64 2.64
CA PHE A 144 10.54 1.20 2.39
C PHE A 144 9.76 0.43 3.45
N ARG A 145 8.95 -0.52 2.98
CA ARG A 145 8.33 -1.58 3.76
C ARG A 145 9.18 -2.83 3.66
N VAL A 146 9.25 -3.58 4.74
CA VAL A 146 10.02 -4.83 4.79
C VAL A 146 9.16 -5.89 5.44
N SER A 147 9.16 -7.08 4.86
CA SER A 147 8.53 -8.25 5.45
C SER A 147 9.43 -9.47 5.39
N ALA A 148 9.17 -10.42 6.25
CA ALA A 148 9.83 -11.72 6.22
C ALA A 148 8.85 -12.83 6.59
N GLY A 149 9.15 -14.05 6.12
CA GLY A 149 8.26 -15.15 6.40
C GLY A 149 8.73 -16.48 5.80
N VAL A 150 7.78 -17.40 5.80
CA VAL A 150 7.96 -18.72 5.20
C VAL A 150 6.89 -18.95 4.13
N SER A 151 7.26 -19.67 3.08
CA SER A 151 6.35 -20.02 1.99
C SER A 151 6.45 -21.51 1.68
N VAL A 152 5.32 -22.10 1.35
CA VAL A 152 5.23 -23.48 0.87
C VAL A 152 4.51 -23.48 -0.45
N GLN A 153 5.18 -23.93 -1.49
CA GLN A 153 4.61 -24.12 -2.80
C GLN A 153 4.39 -25.62 -3.04
N TRP A 154 3.20 -25.97 -3.45
CA TRP A 154 2.83 -27.34 -3.82
C TRP A 154 2.35 -27.38 -5.27
N ILE A 155 3.02 -28.19 -6.09
CA ILE A 155 2.61 -28.47 -7.47
C ILE A 155 1.50 -29.53 -7.42
N SER A 156 0.26 -29.05 -7.39
CA SER A 156 -0.92 -29.89 -7.39
C SER A 156 -1.35 -30.26 -8.83
N PRO A 157 -2.22 -31.28 -9.02
CA PRO A 157 -2.79 -31.59 -10.33
C PRO A 157 -3.61 -30.44 -10.97
N MET A 158 -4.06 -29.49 -10.15
CA MET A 158 -4.81 -28.30 -10.60
C MET A 158 -3.91 -27.09 -10.87
N GLY A 159 -2.60 -27.23 -10.66
CA GLY A 159 -1.61 -26.16 -10.79
C GLY A 159 -0.88 -25.88 -9.47
N PRO A 160 0.10 -24.98 -9.49
CA PRO A 160 0.84 -24.61 -8.29
C PRO A 160 -0.05 -23.86 -7.29
N LEU A 161 0.02 -24.32 -6.03
CA LEU A 161 -0.61 -23.68 -4.89
C LEU A 161 0.49 -23.12 -4.00
N THR A 162 0.41 -21.87 -3.62
CA THR A 162 1.39 -21.23 -2.76
C THR A 162 0.72 -20.72 -1.49
N PHE A 163 1.24 -21.12 -0.36
CA PHE A 163 0.85 -20.69 0.98
C PHE A 163 2.00 -19.92 1.60
N SER A 164 1.77 -18.71 2.08
CA SER A 164 2.80 -17.92 2.73
C SER A 164 2.31 -17.41 4.08
N LEU A 165 3.22 -17.48 5.04
CA LEU A 165 3.08 -16.84 6.36
C LEU A 165 4.13 -15.76 6.44
N GLY A 166 3.71 -14.51 6.30
CA GLY A 166 4.57 -13.34 6.33
C GLY A 166 4.21 -12.39 7.47
N ARG A 167 5.21 -11.66 7.93
CA ARG A 167 5.03 -10.60 8.90
C ARG A 167 5.74 -9.35 8.43
N ALA A 168 5.05 -8.21 8.50
CA ALA A 168 5.67 -6.91 8.33
C ALA A 168 6.70 -6.68 9.44
N LEU A 169 7.92 -6.34 9.06
CA LEU A 169 9.02 -5.97 9.94
C LEU A 169 9.18 -4.45 10.00
N LYS A 170 8.89 -3.78 8.89
CA LYS A 170 8.80 -2.32 8.78
C LYS A 170 7.56 -1.99 7.97
N GLU A 171 6.68 -1.20 8.55
CA GLU A 171 5.46 -0.67 7.95
C GLU A 171 5.42 0.85 8.06
N VAL A 172 4.61 1.50 7.25
CA VAL A 172 4.32 2.93 7.31
C VAL A 172 2.88 3.08 7.78
N GLU A 173 2.57 4.19 8.43
CA GLU A 173 1.23 4.43 8.98
C GLU A 173 0.16 4.27 7.90
N GLY A 174 -0.84 3.51 8.26
CA GLY A 174 -1.97 3.20 7.40
C GLY A 174 -1.77 2.00 6.48
N ASP A 175 -0.61 1.36 6.44
CA ASP A 175 -0.45 0.09 5.72
C ASP A 175 -1.32 -0.99 6.36
N GLU A 176 -1.95 -1.82 5.55
CA GLU A 176 -2.72 -2.96 6.02
C GLU A 176 -1.87 -4.23 5.90
N THR A 177 -1.71 -4.96 7.01
CA THR A 177 -0.86 -6.15 7.08
C THR A 177 -1.68 -7.43 7.09
N GLN A 178 -1.17 -8.47 6.45
CA GLN A 178 -1.80 -9.78 6.36
C GLN A 178 -0.78 -10.88 6.64
N ILE A 179 -1.00 -11.67 7.70
CA ILE A 179 -0.05 -12.73 8.10
C ILE A 179 -0.09 -13.91 7.13
N PHE A 180 -1.29 -14.32 6.71
CA PHE A 180 -1.48 -15.48 5.83
C PHE A 180 -1.91 -15.03 4.44
N SER A 181 -1.25 -15.56 3.42
CA SER A 181 -1.66 -15.39 2.04
C SER A 181 -1.66 -16.72 1.29
N PHE A 182 -2.58 -16.82 0.35
CA PHE A 182 -2.78 -17.99 -0.49
C PHE A 182 -2.92 -17.58 -1.94
N ASN A 183 -2.24 -18.29 -2.82
CA ASN A 183 -2.33 -18.07 -4.26
C ASN A 183 -2.48 -19.39 -5.02
N ILE A 184 -3.28 -19.36 -6.07
CA ILE A 184 -3.46 -20.47 -7.02
C ILE A 184 -2.91 -20.01 -8.37
N GLY A 185 -1.94 -20.73 -8.89
CA GLY A 185 -1.29 -20.40 -10.15
C GLY A 185 0.13 -19.89 -9.99
N THR A 186 0.73 -19.51 -11.11
CA THR A 186 2.05 -18.85 -11.12
C THR A 186 1.84 -17.33 -11.00
N THR A 187 2.48 -16.73 -10.03
CA THR A 187 2.66 -15.27 -9.98
C THR A 187 3.78 -14.91 -10.94
N PHE A 188 3.51 -14.05 -11.87
CA PHE A 188 4.48 -13.49 -12.81
C PHE A 188 4.88 -12.10 -12.35
#